data_e06b835c69dfc0984f1665aea267a504
#
_entry.id   e06b835c69dfc0984f1665aea267a504
#
_cell.length_a   1.000
_cell.length_b   1.000
_cell.length_c   1.000
_cell.angle_alpha   90.00
_cell.angle_beta   90.00
_cell.angle_gamma   90.00
#
_symmetry.space_group_name_H-M   'P 1'
#
loop_
_entity.id
_entity.type
_entity.pdbx_description
1 polymer ?
#
loop_
_entity_poly.entity_id
_entity_poly.type
_entity_poly.pdbx_seq_one_letter_code
_entity_poly.pdbx_strand_id
1 'polypeptide(L)'
;MLAIIQVGHNDASDRYIRNKVKAVMQAGMTAEVINLPETCTTLDVLDAITLAGRSSECRAIMVQLPLPDHINKEAVLRSIPEHMDIDGLNPRSDLMPLTPCAIMRWLKEQHIRLPGKNVTILGRSELVGKPLANLMIEAGATVTVLNSLTEEWFRRNACYSADIIVSAVGKWGAVFRDYVNNGKKMVVIDVGINRDNDGKLCGDVSHLARELVERNGGICTPVPGGVGKWTVRELVIRLAEMEGRHGTNIVPE
;
A
#
# COMPACT_ATOMS: atom_id res chain seq x y z
N MET A 1 10.67 -10.64 16.04
CA MET A 1 10.80 -9.17 16.08
C MET A 1 10.83 -8.61 14.66
N LEU A 2 10.22 -7.44 14.43
CA LEU A 2 10.30 -6.65 13.20
C LEU A 2 11.32 -5.51 13.38
N ALA A 3 12.31 -5.40 12.50
CA ALA A 3 13.20 -4.25 12.42
C ALA A 3 12.67 -3.26 11.35
N ILE A 4 12.44 -2.00 11.75
CA ILE A 4 12.01 -0.93 10.85
C ILE A 4 13.16 0.08 10.74
N ILE A 5 13.75 0.20 9.55
CA ILE A 5 14.84 1.13 9.29
C ILE A 5 14.25 2.42 8.71
N GLN A 6 14.54 3.53 9.36
CA GLN A 6 14.11 4.87 8.95
C GLN A 6 15.32 5.77 8.73
N VAL A 7 15.33 6.52 7.63
CA VAL A 7 16.35 7.54 7.34
C VAL A 7 15.72 8.92 7.44
N GLY A 8 16.28 9.75 8.30
CA GLY A 8 15.75 11.09 8.60
C GLY A 8 14.41 11.06 9.34
N HIS A 9 13.81 12.23 9.54
CA HIS A 9 12.53 12.41 10.18
C HIS A 9 11.55 13.13 9.25
N ASN A 10 10.35 12.56 9.12
CA ASN A 10 9.25 13.14 8.38
C ASN A 10 7.96 12.81 9.13
N ASP A 11 7.18 13.83 9.47
CA ASP A 11 5.95 13.68 10.28
C ASP A 11 4.99 12.62 9.77
N ALA A 12 4.87 12.49 8.45
CA ALA A 12 4.01 11.48 7.83
C ALA A 12 4.57 10.06 8.04
N SER A 13 5.87 9.87 7.78
CA SER A 13 6.57 8.60 7.99
C SER A 13 6.57 8.22 9.48
N ASP A 14 6.86 9.15 10.36
CA ASP A 14 6.89 8.94 11.82
C ASP A 14 5.53 8.48 12.35
N ARG A 15 4.44 9.10 11.86
CA ARG A 15 3.08 8.66 12.20
C ARG A 15 2.79 7.25 11.69
N TYR A 16 3.22 6.95 10.49
CA TYR A 16 3.00 5.64 9.87
C TYR A 16 3.77 4.54 10.60
N ILE A 17 5.03 4.80 10.97
CA ILE A 17 5.86 3.89 11.78
C ILE A 17 5.23 3.67 13.16
N ARG A 18 4.81 4.74 13.86
CA ARG A 18 4.14 4.60 15.16
C ARG A 18 2.90 3.70 15.08
N ASN A 19 2.10 3.84 14.02
CA ASN A 19 0.93 2.99 13.82
C ASN A 19 1.32 1.52 13.58
N LYS A 20 2.35 1.25 12.78
CA LYS A 20 2.89 -0.09 12.54
C LYS A 20 3.40 -0.73 13.84
N VAL A 21 4.26 -0.02 14.57
CA VAL A 21 4.80 -0.49 15.87
C VAL A 21 3.67 -0.80 16.85
N LYS A 22 2.72 0.12 16.99
CA LYS A 22 1.55 -0.07 17.87
C LYS A 22 0.77 -1.33 17.50
N ALA A 23 0.48 -1.54 16.21
CA ALA A 23 -0.27 -2.70 15.75
C ALA A 23 0.48 -4.02 15.98
N VAL A 24 1.80 -4.04 15.73
CA VAL A 24 2.68 -5.19 15.99
C VAL A 24 2.67 -5.53 17.50
N MET A 25 2.82 -4.50 18.36
CA MET A 25 2.81 -4.70 19.82
C MET A 25 1.44 -5.18 20.33
N GLN A 26 0.35 -4.62 19.80
CA GLN A 26 -1.01 -5.07 20.14
C GLN A 26 -1.27 -6.52 19.76
N ALA A 27 -0.60 -7.03 18.74
CA ALA A 27 -0.64 -8.43 18.33
C ALA A 27 0.32 -9.35 19.16
N GLY A 28 0.92 -8.82 20.22
CA GLY A 28 1.84 -9.58 21.07
C GLY A 28 3.19 -9.91 20.42
N MET A 29 3.59 -9.12 19.43
CA MET A 29 4.89 -9.22 18.77
C MET A 29 5.74 -7.99 19.09
N THR A 30 7.01 -8.00 18.71
CA THR A 30 7.94 -6.91 18.99
C THR A 30 8.40 -6.23 17.70
N ALA A 31 8.61 -4.91 17.79
CA ALA A 31 9.18 -4.11 16.70
C ALA A 31 10.24 -3.16 17.27
N GLU A 32 11.32 -3.00 16.54
CA GLU A 32 12.39 -2.05 16.82
C GLU A 32 12.51 -1.05 15.66
N VAL A 33 12.68 0.22 15.97
CA VAL A 33 12.89 1.27 14.97
C VAL A 33 14.36 1.71 15.02
N ILE A 34 15.07 1.47 13.91
CA ILE A 34 16.46 1.87 13.72
C ILE A 34 16.44 3.20 12.98
N ASN A 35 16.69 4.28 13.70
CA ASN A 35 16.71 5.63 13.14
C ASN A 35 18.13 5.99 12.68
N LEU A 36 18.29 6.28 11.40
CA LEU A 36 19.51 6.80 10.81
C LEU A 36 19.34 8.30 10.52
N PRO A 37 20.39 9.11 10.69
CA PRO A 37 20.30 10.53 10.37
C PRO A 37 20.05 10.75 8.87
N GLU A 38 19.40 11.85 8.50
CA GLU A 38 19.13 12.19 7.10
C GLU A 38 20.41 12.28 6.25
N THR A 39 21.54 12.60 6.90
CA THR A 39 22.87 12.73 6.28
C THR A 39 23.61 11.39 6.13
N CYS A 40 23.02 10.27 6.53
CA CYS A 40 23.66 8.97 6.41
C CYS A 40 23.87 8.60 4.93
N THR A 41 24.83 7.72 4.67
CA THR A 41 25.14 7.22 3.34
C THR A 41 24.33 5.96 3.01
N THR A 42 24.33 5.58 1.74
CA THR A 42 23.77 4.27 1.34
C THR A 42 24.43 3.13 2.11
N LEU A 43 25.74 3.18 2.35
CA LEU A 43 26.48 2.14 3.10
C LEU A 43 25.97 2.01 4.54
N ASP A 44 25.70 3.13 5.22
CA ASP A 44 25.16 3.08 6.58
C ASP A 44 23.81 2.37 6.64
N VAL A 45 22.96 2.55 5.61
CA VAL A 45 21.68 1.85 5.52
C VAL A 45 21.88 0.35 5.25
N LEU A 46 22.84 -0.02 4.38
CA LEU A 46 23.16 -1.42 4.10
C LEU A 46 23.72 -2.12 5.34
N ASP A 47 24.54 -1.43 6.12
CA ASP A 47 25.10 -1.94 7.38
C ASP A 47 23.99 -2.15 8.42
N ALA A 48 23.06 -1.21 8.54
CA ALA A 48 21.91 -1.36 9.44
C ALA A 48 21.06 -2.58 9.07
N ILE A 49 20.79 -2.81 7.77
CA ILE A 49 20.08 -4.01 7.27
C ILE A 49 20.85 -5.27 7.62
N THR A 50 22.17 -5.28 7.39
CA THR A 50 23.04 -6.43 7.67
C THR A 50 23.07 -6.76 9.17
N LEU A 51 23.18 -5.75 10.03
CA LEU A 51 23.16 -5.93 11.49
C LEU A 51 21.81 -6.47 11.97
N ALA A 52 20.70 -5.91 11.49
CA ALA A 52 19.37 -6.42 11.79
C ALA A 52 19.21 -7.89 11.35
N GLY A 53 19.66 -8.22 10.13
CA GLY A 53 19.57 -9.57 9.58
C GLY A 53 20.41 -10.63 10.30
N ARG A 54 21.45 -10.22 11.03
CA ARG A 54 22.27 -11.12 11.87
C ARG A 54 21.69 -11.39 13.26
N SER A 55 20.72 -10.61 13.68
CA SER A 55 20.06 -10.79 14.98
C SER A 55 19.18 -12.03 14.96
N SER A 56 19.39 -12.96 15.88
CA SER A 56 18.57 -14.17 16.02
C SER A 56 17.11 -13.86 16.41
N GLU A 57 16.84 -12.68 16.93
CA GLU A 57 15.50 -12.23 17.31
C GLU A 57 14.76 -11.58 16.15
N CYS A 58 15.48 -11.06 15.14
CA CYS A 58 14.88 -10.42 13.98
C CYS A 58 14.32 -11.47 13.02
N ARG A 59 13.06 -11.36 12.68
CA ARG A 59 12.36 -12.22 11.72
C ARG A 59 11.99 -11.52 10.45
N ALA A 60 11.90 -10.19 10.50
CA ALA A 60 11.48 -9.38 9.38
C ALA A 60 12.18 -8.01 9.40
N ILE A 61 12.48 -7.51 8.22
CA ILE A 61 13.10 -6.20 8.01
C ILE A 61 12.20 -5.38 7.08
N MET A 62 12.02 -4.13 7.43
CA MET A 62 11.31 -3.13 6.63
C MET A 62 12.18 -1.88 6.52
N VAL A 63 12.31 -1.34 5.32
CA VAL A 63 12.88 -0.02 5.10
C VAL A 63 11.75 0.97 4.82
N GLN A 64 11.55 1.95 5.70
CA GLN A 64 10.50 2.94 5.53
C GLN A 64 10.79 3.87 4.35
N LEU A 65 9.90 3.87 3.38
CA LEU A 65 9.96 4.80 2.24
C LEU A 65 9.12 6.07 2.54
N PRO A 66 9.45 7.22 1.90
CA PRO A 66 10.56 7.41 0.95
C PRO A 66 11.93 7.50 1.64
N LEU A 67 12.98 7.17 0.90
CA LEU A 67 14.37 7.47 1.28
C LEU A 67 14.79 8.82 0.70
N PRO A 68 15.75 9.55 1.31
CA PRO A 68 16.37 10.72 0.71
C PRO A 68 16.98 10.43 -0.67
N ASP A 69 16.99 11.42 -1.57
CA ASP A 69 17.39 11.25 -2.97
C ASP A 69 18.84 10.79 -3.15
N HIS A 70 19.73 11.11 -2.21
CA HIS A 70 21.14 10.70 -2.22
C HIS A 70 21.37 9.22 -1.85
N ILE A 71 20.36 8.55 -1.30
CA ILE A 71 20.42 7.13 -0.96
C ILE A 71 20.01 6.30 -2.18
N ASN A 72 20.86 5.33 -2.56
CA ASN A 72 20.52 4.40 -3.64
C ASN A 72 19.44 3.42 -3.19
N LYS A 73 18.20 3.80 -3.44
CA LYS A 73 17.00 3.01 -3.07
C LYS A 73 17.07 1.58 -3.61
N GLU A 74 17.50 1.38 -4.85
CA GLU A 74 17.55 0.04 -5.46
C GLU A 74 18.55 -0.86 -4.73
N ALA A 75 19.75 -0.34 -4.44
CA ALA A 75 20.75 -1.07 -3.68
C ALA A 75 20.23 -1.45 -2.29
N VAL A 76 19.57 -0.51 -1.60
CA VAL A 76 18.98 -0.74 -0.27
C VAL A 76 17.92 -1.84 -0.33
N LEU A 77 16.96 -1.76 -1.24
CA LEU A 77 15.89 -2.76 -1.31
C LEU A 77 16.42 -4.16 -1.68
N ARG A 78 17.42 -4.24 -2.58
CA ARG A 78 18.09 -5.49 -2.94
C ARG A 78 18.92 -6.12 -1.82
N SER A 79 19.33 -5.34 -0.82
CA SER A 79 20.13 -5.83 0.30
C SER A 79 19.32 -6.50 1.41
N ILE A 80 18.01 -6.28 1.45
CA ILE A 80 17.12 -6.93 2.40
C ILE A 80 17.12 -8.44 2.08
N PRO A 81 17.44 -9.33 3.05
CA PRO A 81 17.35 -10.78 2.80
C PRO A 81 15.93 -11.16 2.35
N GLU A 82 15.80 -11.92 1.28
CA GLU A 82 14.51 -12.25 0.64
C GLU A 82 13.51 -12.84 1.62
N HIS A 83 13.97 -13.72 2.52
CA HIS A 83 13.15 -14.36 3.55
C HIS A 83 12.78 -13.45 4.73
N MET A 84 13.37 -12.24 4.81
CA MET A 84 13.08 -11.23 5.86
C MET A 84 12.38 -10.00 5.29
N ASP A 85 12.19 -9.91 3.97
CA ASP A 85 11.59 -8.77 3.29
C ASP A 85 10.07 -8.74 3.51
N ILE A 86 9.64 -8.17 4.63
CA ILE A 86 8.23 -8.16 4.99
C ILE A 86 7.36 -7.30 4.07
N ASP A 87 7.94 -6.25 3.48
CA ASP A 87 7.22 -5.38 2.55
C ASP A 87 7.11 -5.96 1.13
N GLY A 88 7.90 -6.99 0.78
CA GLY A 88 7.96 -7.55 -0.57
C GLY A 88 8.48 -6.56 -1.59
N LEU A 89 9.50 -5.78 -1.22
CA LEU A 89 10.06 -4.72 -2.06
C LEU A 89 11.40 -5.08 -2.69
N ASN A 90 12.07 -6.14 -2.21
CA ASN A 90 13.23 -6.69 -2.88
C ASN A 90 12.78 -7.38 -4.19
N PRO A 91 13.31 -6.99 -5.36
CA PRO A 91 12.94 -7.60 -6.64
C PRO A 91 13.16 -9.12 -6.74
N ARG A 92 13.92 -9.71 -5.80
CA ARG A 92 14.17 -11.15 -5.71
C ARG A 92 13.28 -11.86 -4.71
N SER A 93 12.51 -11.11 -3.92
CA SER A 93 11.56 -11.67 -2.96
C SER A 93 10.36 -12.26 -3.69
N ASP A 94 9.93 -13.45 -3.28
CA ASP A 94 8.68 -14.06 -3.75
C ASP A 94 7.44 -13.43 -3.10
N LEU A 95 7.64 -12.56 -2.10
CA LEU A 95 6.55 -11.88 -1.41
C LEU A 95 6.02 -10.70 -2.25
N MET A 96 4.73 -10.65 -2.41
CA MET A 96 4.05 -9.51 -3.02
C MET A 96 4.04 -8.32 -2.05
N PRO A 97 4.11 -7.07 -2.54
CA PRO A 97 4.02 -5.89 -1.68
C PRO A 97 2.76 -5.88 -0.81
N LEU A 98 2.89 -5.34 0.41
CA LEU A 98 1.82 -5.38 1.43
C LEU A 98 0.53 -4.70 0.98
N THR A 99 0.61 -3.54 0.34
CA THR A 99 -0.59 -2.78 -0.05
C THR A 99 -1.47 -3.52 -1.07
N PRO A 100 -0.94 -4.09 -2.16
CA PRO A 100 -1.69 -4.97 -3.05
C PRO A 100 -2.35 -6.16 -2.33
N CYS A 101 -1.60 -6.85 -1.47
CA CYS A 101 -2.14 -7.97 -0.69
C CYS A 101 -3.28 -7.54 0.23
N ALA A 102 -3.12 -6.40 0.91
CA ALA A 102 -4.15 -5.83 1.78
C ALA A 102 -5.44 -5.48 1.01
N ILE A 103 -5.32 -4.92 -0.20
CA ILE A 103 -6.45 -4.63 -1.07
C ILE A 103 -7.16 -5.91 -1.49
N MET A 104 -6.41 -6.94 -1.93
CA MET A 104 -6.99 -8.22 -2.33
C MET A 104 -7.71 -8.92 -1.19
N ARG A 105 -7.12 -8.90 0.02
CA ARG A 105 -7.74 -9.44 1.24
C ARG A 105 -9.02 -8.71 1.58
N TRP A 106 -9.00 -7.37 1.55
CA TRP A 106 -10.19 -6.56 1.79
C TRP A 106 -11.32 -6.87 0.80
N LEU A 107 -11.01 -6.94 -0.50
CA LEU A 107 -12.01 -7.30 -1.52
C LEU A 107 -12.66 -8.66 -1.22
N LYS A 108 -11.86 -9.63 -0.79
CA LYS A 108 -12.35 -10.96 -0.39
C LYS A 108 -13.26 -10.89 0.85
N GLU A 109 -12.88 -10.12 1.86
CA GLU A 109 -13.68 -9.91 3.10
C GLU A 109 -14.99 -9.17 2.83
N GLN A 110 -15.01 -8.26 1.85
CA GLN A 110 -16.23 -7.59 1.39
C GLN A 110 -17.06 -8.43 0.41
N HIS A 111 -16.66 -9.68 0.16
CA HIS A 111 -17.33 -10.57 -0.80
C HIS A 111 -17.43 -9.99 -2.22
N ILE A 112 -16.49 -9.12 -2.61
CA ILE A 112 -16.40 -8.52 -3.94
C ILE A 112 -15.71 -9.51 -4.88
N ARG A 113 -16.48 -10.10 -5.79
CA ARG A 113 -15.95 -11.08 -6.76
C ARG A 113 -15.23 -10.35 -7.88
N LEU A 114 -14.03 -10.85 -8.24
CA LEU A 114 -13.20 -10.31 -9.31
C LEU A 114 -13.42 -10.99 -10.69
N PRO A 115 -13.73 -12.29 -10.78
CA PRO A 115 -13.91 -12.93 -12.07
C PRO A 115 -14.95 -12.22 -12.94
N GLY A 116 -14.54 -11.83 -14.17
CA GLY A 116 -15.37 -11.12 -15.14
C GLY A 116 -15.59 -9.63 -14.85
N LYS A 117 -14.93 -9.06 -13.83
CA LYS A 117 -14.99 -7.62 -13.54
C LYS A 117 -14.00 -6.82 -14.37
N ASN A 118 -14.41 -5.63 -14.79
CA ASN A 118 -13.53 -4.64 -15.38
C ASN A 118 -12.91 -3.77 -14.27
N VAL A 119 -11.60 -3.81 -14.15
CA VAL A 119 -10.84 -3.05 -13.17
C VAL A 119 -9.99 -2.02 -13.87
N THR A 120 -10.08 -0.77 -13.43
CA THR A 120 -9.18 0.31 -13.88
C THR A 120 -8.27 0.74 -12.74
N ILE A 121 -6.96 0.64 -12.95
CA ILE A 121 -5.94 1.05 -11.98
C ILE A 121 -5.25 2.31 -12.49
N LEU A 122 -5.37 3.41 -11.75
CA LEU A 122 -4.63 4.64 -12.00
C LEU A 122 -3.32 4.58 -11.21
N GLY A 123 -2.20 4.56 -11.94
CA GLY A 123 -0.85 4.43 -11.40
C GLY A 123 -0.23 3.06 -11.71
N ARG A 124 1.08 3.09 -12.04
CA ARG A 124 1.86 1.89 -12.42
C ARG A 124 3.14 1.73 -11.61
N SER A 125 3.09 2.11 -10.33
CA SER A 125 4.24 1.95 -9.44
C SER A 125 4.57 0.48 -9.20
N GLU A 126 5.85 0.19 -8.95
CA GLU A 126 6.31 -1.15 -8.58
C GLU A 126 5.75 -1.57 -7.20
N LEU A 127 5.36 -0.58 -6.37
CA LEU A 127 4.87 -0.83 -5.01
C LEU A 127 3.39 -1.21 -4.96
N VAL A 128 2.57 -0.68 -5.89
CA VAL A 128 1.12 -0.84 -5.83
C VAL A 128 0.54 -1.21 -7.19
N GLY A 129 0.64 -0.35 -8.20
CA GLY A 129 -0.13 -0.48 -9.43
C GLY A 129 0.17 -1.75 -10.21
N LYS A 130 1.44 -2.04 -10.49
CA LYS A 130 1.84 -3.24 -11.23
C LYS A 130 1.53 -4.54 -10.47
N PRO A 131 1.96 -4.71 -9.21
CA PRO A 131 1.68 -5.95 -8.50
C PRO A 131 0.18 -6.17 -8.26
N LEU A 132 -0.59 -5.11 -8.01
CA LEU A 132 -2.03 -5.23 -7.87
C LEU A 132 -2.70 -5.66 -9.19
N ALA A 133 -2.25 -5.13 -10.32
CA ALA A 133 -2.76 -5.53 -11.63
C ALA A 133 -2.56 -7.03 -11.86
N ASN A 134 -1.38 -7.56 -11.57
CA ASN A 134 -1.09 -8.99 -11.69
C ASN A 134 -2.02 -9.84 -10.82
N LEU A 135 -2.16 -9.49 -9.53
CA LEU A 135 -3.04 -10.20 -8.61
C LEU A 135 -4.51 -10.20 -9.07
N MET A 136 -4.97 -9.08 -9.61
CA MET A 136 -6.36 -8.97 -10.09
C MET A 136 -6.59 -9.76 -11.40
N ILE A 137 -5.58 -9.80 -12.29
CA ILE A 137 -5.62 -10.64 -13.50
C ILE A 137 -5.68 -12.12 -13.12
N GLU A 138 -4.81 -12.56 -12.21
CA GLU A 138 -4.80 -13.94 -11.69
C GLU A 138 -6.14 -14.31 -11.03
N ALA A 139 -6.80 -13.34 -10.39
CA ALA A 139 -8.12 -13.51 -9.82
C ALA A 139 -9.28 -13.45 -10.85
N GLY A 140 -8.98 -13.40 -12.16
CA GLY A 140 -9.96 -13.47 -13.25
C GLY A 140 -10.59 -12.13 -13.63
N ALA A 141 -10.03 -10.99 -13.24
CA ALA A 141 -10.49 -9.68 -13.68
C ALA A 141 -9.88 -9.28 -15.03
N THR A 142 -10.59 -8.43 -15.77
CA THR A 142 -10.02 -7.67 -16.90
C THR A 142 -9.46 -6.38 -16.37
N VAL A 143 -8.16 -6.13 -16.54
CA VAL A 143 -7.47 -5.02 -15.90
C VAL A 143 -6.91 -4.03 -16.93
N THR A 144 -7.25 -2.76 -16.76
CA THR A 144 -6.66 -1.63 -17.49
C THR A 144 -5.78 -0.81 -16.54
N VAL A 145 -4.49 -0.66 -16.86
CA VAL A 145 -3.56 0.16 -16.07
C VAL A 145 -3.29 1.47 -16.80
N LEU A 146 -3.57 2.58 -16.12
CA LEU A 146 -3.41 3.94 -16.63
C LEU A 146 -2.21 4.63 -15.98
N ASN A 147 -1.61 5.57 -16.71
CA ASN A 147 -0.48 6.36 -16.22
C ASN A 147 -0.63 7.84 -16.62
N SER A 148 0.35 8.68 -16.25
CA SER A 148 0.31 10.11 -16.52
C SER A 148 0.32 10.50 -18.01
N LEU A 149 0.73 9.58 -18.88
CA LEU A 149 0.77 9.79 -20.34
C LEU A 149 -0.52 9.31 -21.03
N THR A 150 -1.45 8.68 -20.28
CA THR A 150 -2.71 8.23 -20.85
C THR A 150 -3.58 9.44 -21.19
N GLU A 151 -4.08 9.49 -22.43
CA GLU A 151 -4.99 10.52 -22.92
C GLU A 151 -6.23 10.62 -22.02
N GLU A 152 -6.68 11.86 -21.76
CA GLU A 152 -7.77 12.14 -20.81
C GLU A 152 -9.09 11.45 -21.21
N TRP A 153 -9.43 11.48 -22.49
CA TRP A 153 -10.63 10.84 -22.99
C TRP A 153 -10.64 9.31 -22.75
N PHE A 154 -9.46 8.67 -22.91
CA PHE A 154 -9.34 7.23 -22.67
C PHE A 154 -9.39 6.93 -21.17
N ARG A 155 -8.72 7.73 -20.36
CA ARG A 155 -8.74 7.62 -18.90
C ARG A 155 -10.16 7.69 -18.36
N ARG A 156 -10.93 8.69 -18.80
CA ARG A 156 -12.33 8.87 -18.44
C ARG A 156 -13.18 7.66 -18.84
N ASN A 157 -13.07 7.21 -20.08
CA ASN A 157 -13.87 6.08 -20.58
C ASN A 157 -13.53 4.77 -19.86
N ALA A 158 -12.26 4.49 -19.62
CA ALA A 158 -11.82 3.31 -18.88
C ALA A 158 -12.38 3.31 -17.44
N CYS A 159 -12.30 4.43 -16.74
CA CYS A 159 -12.88 4.55 -15.40
C CYS A 159 -14.40 4.46 -15.42
N TYR A 160 -15.07 5.15 -16.34
CA TYR A 160 -16.54 5.14 -16.44
C TYR A 160 -17.12 3.75 -16.71
N SER A 161 -16.42 2.92 -17.47
CA SER A 161 -16.85 1.53 -17.79
C SER A 161 -16.46 0.52 -16.71
N ALA A 162 -15.55 0.86 -15.80
CA ALA A 162 -15.04 -0.05 -14.77
C ALA A 162 -16.13 -0.46 -13.75
N ASP A 163 -15.99 -1.66 -13.20
CA ASP A 163 -16.69 -2.11 -11.99
C ASP A 163 -15.93 -1.70 -10.73
N ILE A 164 -14.60 -1.69 -10.85
CA ILE A 164 -13.68 -1.34 -9.76
C ILE A 164 -12.67 -0.32 -10.29
N ILE A 165 -12.51 0.79 -9.58
CA ILE A 165 -11.45 1.77 -9.82
C ILE A 165 -10.49 1.71 -8.63
N VAL A 166 -9.19 1.62 -8.91
CA VAL A 166 -8.14 1.79 -7.90
C VAL A 166 -7.31 3.00 -8.25
N SER A 167 -7.24 3.98 -7.37
CA SER A 167 -6.38 5.16 -7.55
C SER A 167 -5.18 5.11 -6.63
N ALA A 168 -3.99 5.04 -7.24
CA ALA A 168 -2.68 4.96 -6.57
C ALA A 168 -1.67 5.92 -7.21
N VAL A 169 -2.08 7.15 -7.46
CA VAL A 169 -1.25 8.19 -8.10
C VAL A 169 -0.69 9.21 -7.12
N GLY A 170 -1.26 9.31 -5.91
CA GLY A 170 -0.82 10.29 -4.91
C GLY A 170 -1.10 11.73 -5.34
N LYS A 171 -2.23 11.95 -6.00
CA LYS A 171 -2.65 13.28 -6.44
C LYS A 171 -4.14 13.47 -6.16
N TRP A 172 -4.46 14.45 -5.32
CA TRP A 172 -5.85 14.81 -5.04
C TRP A 172 -6.63 15.13 -6.33
N GLY A 173 -7.84 14.61 -6.41
CA GLY A 173 -8.68 14.80 -7.57
C GLY A 173 -8.28 13.99 -8.81
N ALA A 174 -7.42 12.98 -8.69
CA ALA A 174 -7.08 12.09 -9.80
C ALA A 174 -8.30 11.30 -10.31
N VAL A 175 -9.29 11.07 -9.44
CA VAL A 175 -10.60 10.53 -9.82
C VAL A 175 -11.65 11.61 -9.62
N PHE A 176 -12.12 12.17 -10.73
CA PHE A 176 -13.18 13.17 -10.76
C PHE A 176 -14.58 12.54 -10.88
N ARG A 177 -15.61 13.36 -10.67
CA ARG A 177 -17.01 12.96 -10.82
C ARG A 177 -17.30 12.33 -12.17
N ASP A 178 -16.70 12.83 -13.25
CA ASP A 178 -16.92 12.38 -14.62
C ASP A 178 -16.36 10.97 -14.91
N TYR A 179 -15.50 10.46 -14.01
CA TYR A 179 -14.96 9.10 -14.08
C TYR A 179 -15.91 8.08 -13.48
N VAL A 180 -16.90 8.53 -12.72
CA VAL A 180 -17.88 7.69 -12.06
C VAL A 180 -19.14 7.58 -12.90
N ASN A 181 -19.53 6.36 -13.19
CA ASN A 181 -20.77 6.09 -13.92
C ASN A 181 -21.99 6.39 -13.04
N ASN A 182 -22.83 7.31 -13.51
CA ASN A 182 -24.07 7.64 -12.81
C ASN A 182 -25.12 6.54 -13.06
N GLY A 183 -25.44 5.78 -12.02
CA GLY A 183 -26.37 4.66 -12.09
C GLY A 183 -25.71 3.28 -12.02
N LYS A 184 -24.38 3.21 -11.98
CA LYS A 184 -23.65 1.96 -11.77
C LYS A 184 -23.14 1.86 -10.33
N LYS A 185 -23.42 0.72 -9.69
CA LYS A 185 -22.80 0.39 -8.40
C LYS A 185 -21.32 0.03 -8.62
N MET A 186 -20.44 0.91 -8.23
CA MET A 186 -18.99 0.77 -8.42
C MET A 186 -18.27 0.60 -7.06
N VAL A 187 -17.06 0.04 -7.12
CA VAL A 187 -16.11 0.04 -6.00
C VAL A 187 -14.95 0.95 -6.36
N VAL A 188 -14.67 1.94 -5.54
CA VAL A 188 -13.54 2.85 -5.72
C VAL A 188 -12.60 2.70 -4.53
N ILE A 189 -11.38 2.23 -4.82
CA ILE A 189 -10.33 2.01 -3.83
C ILE A 189 -9.34 3.16 -3.93
N ASP A 190 -9.34 4.02 -2.93
CA ASP A 190 -8.48 5.20 -2.83
C ASP A 190 -7.23 4.85 -2.02
N VAL A 191 -6.09 4.71 -2.71
CA VAL A 191 -4.79 4.39 -2.10
C VAL A 191 -4.00 5.67 -1.82
N GLY A 192 -4.34 6.76 -2.49
CA GLY A 192 -3.62 8.03 -2.39
C GLY A 192 -3.64 8.60 -0.97
N ILE A 193 -2.53 9.23 -0.60
CA ILE A 193 -2.42 10.02 0.63
C ILE A 193 -1.94 11.41 0.24
N ASN A 194 -2.83 12.38 0.36
CA ASN A 194 -2.61 13.78 0.00
C ASN A 194 -2.99 14.68 1.17
N ARG A 195 -2.76 15.98 0.99
CA ARG A 195 -3.34 17.02 1.84
C ARG A 195 -4.18 17.94 0.96
N ASP A 196 -5.36 18.29 1.43
CA ASP A 196 -6.17 19.32 0.79
C ASP A 196 -5.63 20.73 1.07
N ASN A 197 -6.32 21.75 0.59
CA ASN A 197 -5.92 23.15 0.75
C ASN A 197 -5.88 23.60 2.22
N ASP A 198 -6.59 22.91 3.10
CA ASP A 198 -6.65 23.19 4.54
C ASP A 198 -5.62 22.32 5.32
N GLY A 199 -4.77 21.56 4.62
CA GLY A 199 -3.77 20.67 5.20
C GLY A 199 -4.33 19.37 5.78
N LYS A 200 -5.61 19.09 5.60
CA LYS A 200 -6.28 17.87 6.06
C LYS A 200 -5.91 16.69 5.13
N LEU A 201 -5.72 15.51 5.72
CA LEU A 201 -5.46 14.30 4.95
C LEU A 201 -6.66 13.94 4.06
N CYS A 202 -6.40 13.71 2.80
CA CYS A 202 -7.37 13.28 1.80
C CYS A 202 -6.73 12.25 0.85
N GLY A 203 -7.55 11.63 0.02
CA GLY A 203 -7.11 10.68 -1.00
C GLY A 203 -7.00 11.28 -2.40
N ASP A 204 -6.96 10.42 -3.38
CA ASP A 204 -6.94 10.75 -4.80
C ASP A 204 -8.36 11.06 -5.35
N VAL A 205 -9.39 10.57 -4.67
CA VAL A 205 -10.79 10.66 -5.13
C VAL A 205 -11.42 11.97 -4.66
N SER A 206 -11.95 12.75 -5.60
CA SER A 206 -12.64 14.00 -5.27
C SER A 206 -13.92 13.76 -4.46
N HIS A 207 -14.33 14.73 -3.63
CA HIS A 207 -15.55 14.65 -2.84
C HIS A 207 -16.79 14.35 -3.69
N LEU A 208 -16.94 15.03 -4.83
CA LEU A 208 -18.07 14.83 -5.75
C LEU A 208 -18.10 13.43 -6.37
N ALA A 209 -16.93 12.84 -6.65
CA ALA A 209 -16.85 11.47 -7.14
C ALA A 209 -17.27 10.48 -6.05
N ARG A 210 -16.78 10.66 -4.82
CA ARG A 210 -17.15 9.86 -3.65
C ARG A 210 -18.66 9.87 -3.41
N GLU A 211 -19.26 11.05 -3.31
CA GLU A 211 -20.71 11.21 -3.09
C GLU A 211 -21.51 10.52 -4.18
N LEU A 212 -21.08 10.59 -5.45
CA LEU A 212 -21.76 9.92 -6.55
C LEU A 212 -21.68 8.40 -6.44
N VAL A 213 -20.50 7.85 -6.09
CA VAL A 213 -20.32 6.40 -5.87
C VAL A 213 -21.25 5.91 -4.75
N GLU A 214 -21.26 6.59 -3.62
CA GLU A 214 -22.05 6.24 -2.43
C GLU A 214 -23.57 6.37 -2.71
N ARG A 215 -23.99 7.42 -3.38
CA ARG A 215 -25.39 7.62 -3.81
C ARG A 215 -25.88 6.51 -4.74
N ASN A 216 -25.02 5.95 -5.57
CA ASN A 216 -25.33 4.82 -6.44
C ASN A 216 -25.27 3.45 -5.69
N GLY A 217 -25.11 3.45 -4.36
CA GLY A 217 -25.00 2.24 -3.55
C GLY A 217 -23.65 1.53 -3.72
N GLY A 218 -22.65 2.20 -4.28
CA GLY A 218 -21.28 1.72 -4.41
C GLY A 218 -20.47 1.92 -3.12
N ILE A 219 -19.19 1.56 -3.17
CA ILE A 219 -18.26 1.70 -2.06
C ILE A 219 -17.10 2.60 -2.49
N CYS A 220 -16.81 3.65 -1.73
CA CYS A 220 -15.60 4.43 -1.87
C CYS A 220 -14.80 4.35 -0.56
N THR A 221 -13.57 3.81 -0.62
CA THR A 221 -12.79 3.61 0.60
C THR A 221 -12.35 4.93 1.21
N PRO A 222 -12.44 5.10 2.54
CA PRO A 222 -12.09 6.37 3.17
C PRO A 222 -10.58 6.62 3.19
N VAL A 223 -10.20 7.90 3.15
CA VAL A 223 -8.84 8.36 3.46
C VAL A 223 -8.95 9.53 4.44
N PRO A 224 -8.39 9.43 5.65
CA PRO A 224 -7.75 8.27 6.26
C PRO A 224 -8.73 7.14 6.67
N GLY A 225 -8.18 5.96 7.00
CA GLY A 225 -8.96 4.86 7.60
C GLY A 225 -9.28 3.69 6.66
N GLY A 226 -8.96 3.80 5.37
CA GLY A 226 -9.09 2.72 4.37
C GLY A 226 -7.81 1.92 4.19
N VAL A 227 -7.25 1.95 2.98
CA VAL A 227 -6.13 1.12 2.54
C VAL A 227 -4.92 1.17 3.48
N GLY A 228 -4.58 2.32 4.03
CA GLY A 228 -3.47 2.44 4.98
C GLY A 228 -3.66 1.59 6.25
N LYS A 229 -4.90 1.50 6.78
CA LYS A 229 -5.22 0.64 7.92
C LYS A 229 -5.08 -0.83 7.53
N TRP A 230 -5.53 -1.20 6.34
CA TRP A 230 -5.44 -2.59 5.87
C TRP A 230 -3.99 -3.02 5.59
N THR A 231 -3.16 -2.11 5.08
CA THR A 231 -1.73 -2.38 4.89
C THR A 231 -1.02 -2.67 6.22
N VAL A 232 -1.36 -1.94 7.29
CA VAL A 232 -0.83 -2.22 8.63
C VAL A 232 -1.33 -3.57 9.16
N ARG A 233 -2.59 -3.90 8.93
CA ARG A 233 -3.15 -5.21 9.27
C ARG A 233 -2.44 -6.35 8.52
N GLU A 234 -2.19 -6.18 7.23
CA GLU A 234 -1.46 -7.15 6.41
C GLU A 234 -0.02 -7.35 6.90
N LEU A 235 0.65 -6.27 7.31
CA LEU A 235 1.96 -6.35 7.95
C LEU A 235 1.94 -7.26 9.19
N VAL A 236 0.95 -7.07 10.07
CA VAL A 236 0.81 -7.86 11.30
C VAL A 236 0.57 -9.33 10.98
N ILE A 237 -0.30 -9.63 10.02
CA ILE A 237 -0.58 -11.01 9.57
C ILE A 237 0.70 -11.66 9.05
N ARG A 238 1.39 -10.99 8.13
CA ARG A 238 2.62 -11.50 7.51
C ARG A 238 3.74 -11.72 8.54
N LEU A 239 3.92 -10.79 9.47
CA LEU A 239 4.90 -10.94 10.55
C LEU A 239 4.58 -12.16 11.41
N ALA A 240 3.32 -12.38 11.74
CA ALA A 240 2.89 -13.55 12.50
C ALA A 240 3.18 -14.87 11.77
N GLU A 241 2.91 -14.91 10.46
CA GLU A 241 3.24 -16.05 9.61
C GLU A 241 4.76 -16.31 9.57
N MET A 242 5.59 -15.27 9.46
CA MET A 242 7.05 -15.36 9.50
C MET A 242 7.58 -15.82 10.88
N GLU A 243 6.85 -15.56 11.96
CA GLU A 243 7.16 -16.06 13.29
C GLU A 243 6.59 -17.47 13.57
N GLY A 244 5.96 -18.10 12.58
CA GLY A 244 5.32 -19.44 12.71
C GLY A 244 4.05 -19.42 13.55
N ARG A 245 3.43 -18.26 13.74
CA ARG A 245 2.16 -18.11 14.45
C ARG A 245 1.01 -18.24 13.45
N HIS A 246 0.20 -19.26 13.58
CA HIS A 246 -0.98 -19.49 12.73
C HIS A 246 -2.26 -19.36 13.57
N GLY A 247 -3.22 -18.55 13.11
CA GLY A 247 -4.53 -18.42 13.74
C GLY A 247 -5.23 -17.09 13.52
N THR A 248 -6.55 -17.09 13.69
CA THR A 248 -7.44 -15.94 13.44
C THR A 248 -7.39 -14.85 14.51
N ASN A 249 -6.74 -15.08 15.66
CA ASN A 249 -6.72 -14.17 16.81
C ASN A 249 -5.54 -13.17 16.83
N ILE A 250 -4.80 -13.07 15.73
CA ILE A 250 -3.55 -12.30 15.67
C ILE A 250 -3.79 -10.83 15.32
N VAL A 251 -4.97 -10.50 14.81
CA VAL A 251 -5.23 -9.16 14.26
C VAL A 251 -6.08 -8.33 15.22
N PRO A 252 -5.58 -7.19 15.71
CA PRO A 252 -6.40 -6.21 16.45
C PRO A 252 -7.51 -5.66 15.56
N GLU A 253 -8.68 -5.44 16.14
CA GLU A 253 -9.84 -4.80 15.50
C GLU A 253 -9.55 -3.34 15.02
#